data_7230a6880abec74dd36bbe06c33240ae
#
_entry.id   7230a6880abec74dd36bbe06c33240ae
#
_cell.length_a   1.000
_cell.length_b   1.000
_cell.length_c   1.000
_cell.angle_alpha   90.00
_cell.angle_beta   90.00
_cell.angle_gamma   90.00
#
_symmetry.space_group_name_H-M   'P 1'
#
loop_
_entity.id
_entity.type
_entity.pdbx_description
1 polymer ?
#
loop_
_entity_poly.entity_id
_entity_poly.type
_entity_poly.pdbx_seq_one_letter_code
_entity_poly.pdbx_strand_id
1 'polypeptide(L)'
;MSSIYNWSLIASENAYADESINWAEGQPPSSVNDSARVMMQRIKEYLLDNSGVIEANFRFDRGRNTTAICLMTKSSFEAYKGGIVVRFRAQEQNIGATDLSLNQLLSKPVYMATSDGIAPLRGGEMQRGGLYELVYVCDIVEKNVDGWFLTNPTQNFLPSGFIGTFATEKIPSGWLLCDGREYSRKAYVNLYAAIGSIWGVGNGYSTFNVPDLRGMFLRGLDSGKNIDKGRCLGKKQEDSFKAHSHNGKTNSAGRHHHIVDGIRPQGLDVRLATNNKYYYSGYGDLSTSFSGEHTHEIFVDKTGEDETRPINMAVVYAIKT
;
A
#
# COMPACT_ATOMS: atom_id res chain seq x y z
N MET A 1 26.32 -10.66 41.31
CA MET A 1 25.51 -9.46 41.64
C MET A 1 24.05 -9.83 41.52
N SER A 2 23.24 -9.51 42.48
CA SER A 2 21.83 -9.88 42.53
C SER A 2 20.88 -8.69 42.23
N SER A 3 19.64 -9.01 41.93
CA SER A 3 18.56 -8.05 41.72
C SER A 3 17.28 -8.57 42.38
N ILE A 4 16.22 -7.73 42.43
CA ILE A 4 14.95 -8.15 43.03
C ILE A 4 14.31 -9.35 42.30
N TYR A 5 14.70 -9.62 41.08
CA TYR A 5 14.26 -10.82 40.32
C TYR A 5 14.84 -12.13 40.88
N ASN A 6 15.80 -12.06 41.78
CA ASN A 6 16.36 -13.22 42.49
C ASN A 6 15.65 -13.51 43.82
N TRP A 7 14.81 -12.58 44.31
CA TRP A 7 14.13 -12.75 45.56
C TRP A 7 13.00 -13.78 45.48
N SER A 8 12.84 -14.55 46.53
CA SER A 8 11.77 -15.54 46.64
C SER A 8 10.45 -14.90 47.08
N LEU A 9 9.34 -15.48 46.64
CA LEU A 9 7.99 -15.16 47.16
C LEU A 9 7.79 -15.67 48.60
N ILE A 10 8.65 -16.56 49.09
CA ILE A 10 8.63 -17.09 50.43
C ILE A 10 9.61 -16.28 51.29
N ALA A 11 9.09 -15.53 52.25
CA ALA A 11 9.89 -14.59 53.04
C ALA A 11 11.12 -15.22 53.73
N SER A 12 10.97 -16.44 54.28
CA SER A 12 12.08 -17.16 54.93
C SER A 12 13.24 -17.54 54.03
N GLU A 13 13.03 -17.60 52.69
CA GLU A 13 14.05 -17.90 51.70
C GLU A 13 14.88 -16.66 51.29
N ASN A 14 14.45 -15.47 51.69
CA ASN A 14 15.14 -14.23 51.38
C ASN A 14 16.25 -13.83 52.36
N ALA A 15 16.53 -14.67 53.36
CA ALA A 15 17.58 -14.37 54.33
C ALA A 15 18.96 -14.17 53.69
N TYR A 16 19.22 -14.82 52.53
CA TYR A 16 20.46 -14.76 51.71
C TYR A 16 20.20 -14.62 50.25
N ALA A 17 19.07 -14.11 49.82
CA ALA A 17 18.69 -13.99 48.43
C ALA A 17 19.54 -12.94 47.64
N ASP A 18 20.27 -12.08 48.33
CA ASP A 18 21.20 -11.08 47.79
C ASP A 18 22.50 -11.13 48.56
N GLU A 19 23.63 -11.17 47.89
CA GLU A 19 24.97 -11.26 48.51
C GLU A 19 25.27 -10.07 49.45
N SER A 20 24.59 -8.94 49.25
CA SER A 20 24.76 -7.71 50.05
C SER A 20 23.68 -7.52 51.10
N ILE A 21 22.70 -8.43 51.17
CA ILE A 21 21.58 -8.38 52.09
C ILE A 21 21.66 -9.61 53.03
N ASN A 22 21.76 -9.35 54.35
CA ASN A 22 21.79 -10.39 55.35
C ASN A 22 20.61 -10.19 56.34
N TRP A 23 19.63 -11.08 56.25
CA TRP A 23 18.46 -11.13 57.18
C TRP A 23 18.49 -12.37 58.06
N ALA A 24 19.68 -12.98 58.22
CA ALA A 24 19.81 -14.14 59.12
C ALA A 24 19.59 -13.75 60.61
N GLU A 25 19.02 -14.65 61.35
CA GLU A 25 18.91 -14.48 62.79
C GLU A 25 20.28 -14.37 63.45
N GLY A 26 20.40 -13.51 64.47
CA GLY A 26 21.65 -13.27 65.19
C GLY A 26 22.67 -12.37 64.46
N GLN A 27 22.28 -11.73 63.36
CA GLN A 27 23.15 -10.79 62.65
C GLN A 27 23.51 -9.56 63.51
N PRO A 28 24.67 -8.94 63.35
CA PRO A 28 25.05 -7.71 64.05
C PRO A 28 24.06 -6.57 63.74
N PRO A 29 23.74 -5.67 64.71
CA PRO A 29 22.81 -4.56 64.47
C PRO A 29 23.24 -3.63 63.31
N SER A 30 24.54 -3.48 63.05
CA SER A 30 25.06 -2.70 61.90
C SER A 30 24.68 -3.30 60.56
N SER A 31 24.65 -4.64 60.43
CA SER A 31 24.30 -5.32 59.17
C SER A 31 22.81 -5.18 58.84
N VAL A 32 21.93 -4.92 59.81
CA VAL A 32 20.51 -4.64 59.58
C VAL A 32 20.36 -3.33 58.82
N ASN A 33 21.06 -2.27 59.23
CA ASN A 33 21.03 -0.98 58.55
C ASN A 33 21.56 -1.06 57.14
N ASP A 34 22.66 -1.82 56.94
CA ASP A 34 23.28 -1.96 55.62
C ASP A 34 22.37 -2.78 54.67
N SER A 35 21.80 -3.87 55.14
CA SER A 35 20.81 -4.68 54.42
C SER A 35 19.59 -3.86 54.01
N ALA A 36 19.05 -3.02 54.90
CA ALA A 36 17.92 -2.14 54.62
C ALA A 36 18.28 -1.12 53.49
N ARG A 37 19.47 -0.52 53.56
CA ARG A 37 19.95 0.43 52.51
C ARG A 37 20.12 -0.25 51.16
N VAL A 38 20.69 -1.45 51.12
CA VAL A 38 20.86 -2.22 49.89
C VAL A 38 19.48 -2.63 49.34
N MET A 39 18.53 -3.06 50.15
CA MET A 39 17.16 -3.34 49.71
C MET A 39 16.52 -2.10 49.06
N MET A 40 16.65 -0.92 49.67
CA MET A 40 16.19 0.34 49.06
C MET A 40 16.86 0.63 47.73
N GLN A 41 18.15 0.35 47.59
CA GLN A 41 18.88 0.46 46.33
C GLN A 41 18.31 -0.47 45.26
N ARG A 42 18.11 -1.76 45.56
CA ARG A 42 17.56 -2.74 44.61
C ARG A 42 16.16 -2.35 44.13
N ILE A 43 15.30 -1.87 45.03
CA ILE A 43 13.97 -1.36 44.68
C ILE A 43 14.10 -0.14 43.77
N LYS A 44 15.07 0.77 44.05
CA LYS A 44 15.28 1.95 43.24
C LYS A 44 15.83 1.62 41.85
N GLU A 45 16.72 0.65 41.73
CA GLU A 45 17.23 0.11 40.46
C GLU A 45 16.07 -0.42 39.60
N TYR A 46 15.21 -1.28 40.17
CA TYR A 46 14.01 -1.79 39.50
C TYR A 46 13.07 -0.67 39.03
N LEU A 47 12.80 0.32 39.87
CA LEU A 47 11.95 1.45 39.52
C LEU A 47 12.54 2.26 38.36
N LEU A 48 13.85 2.44 38.27
CA LEU A 48 14.51 3.13 37.19
C LEU A 48 14.46 2.32 35.89
N ASP A 49 14.64 1.00 35.97
CA ASP A 49 14.58 0.11 34.82
C ASP A 49 13.18 0.01 34.21
N ASN A 50 12.14 0.37 34.99
CA ASN A 50 10.76 0.40 34.57
C ASN A 50 10.18 1.81 34.35
N SER A 51 11.01 2.87 34.47
CA SER A 51 10.55 4.26 34.36
C SER A 51 10.61 4.83 32.93
N GLY A 52 11.23 4.11 31.99
CA GLY A 52 11.44 4.60 30.63
C GLY A 52 12.70 5.45 30.45
N VAL A 53 13.53 5.58 31.48
CA VAL A 53 14.78 6.37 31.42
C VAL A 53 16.01 5.55 31.07
N ILE A 54 15.87 4.25 30.83
CA ILE A 54 16.98 3.38 30.44
C ILE A 54 17.61 3.90 29.15
N GLU A 55 18.93 3.97 29.12
CA GLU A 55 19.68 4.27 27.92
C GLU A 55 19.60 3.08 26.94
N ALA A 56 19.13 3.35 25.72
CA ALA A 56 18.95 2.38 24.65
C ALA A 56 19.87 2.68 23.48
N ASN A 57 20.76 1.77 23.18
CA ASN A 57 21.70 1.91 22.04
C ASN A 57 21.18 1.09 20.86
N PHE A 58 20.84 1.75 19.75
CA PHE A 58 20.36 1.12 18.52
C PHE A 58 21.51 0.91 17.53
N ARG A 59 21.60 -0.28 16.98
CA ARG A 59 22.52 -0.65 15.89
C ARG A 59 21.73 -1.28 14.75
N PHE A 60 22.06 -0.93 13.52
CA PHE A 60 21.33 -1.37 12.32
C PHE A 60 22.24 -2.14 11.38
N ASP A 61 21.82 -3.34 10.98
CA ASP A 61 22.35 -4.01 9.80
C ASP A 61 21.37 -3.80 8.65
N ARG A 62 21.67 -2.84 7.79
CA ARG A 62 20.81 -2.47 6.65
C ARG A 62 20.88 -3.48 5.51
N GLY A 63 21.95 -4.29 5.44
CA GLY A 63 22.06 -5.37 4.44
C GLY A 63 21.11 -6.51 4.73
N ARG A 64 20.94 -6.83 6.01
CA ARG A 64 20.03 -7.88 6.50
C ARG A 64 18.66 -7.35 6.93
N ASN A 65 18.48 -6.04 6.92
CA ASN A 65 17.29 -5.36 7.44
C ASN A 65 16.96 -5.77 8.88
N THR A 66 17.93 -5.62 9.80
CA THR A 66 17.77 -5.98 11.21
C THR A 66 18.19 -4.86 12.13
N THR A 67 17.65 -4.87 13.36
CA THR A 67 17.98 -3.95 14.45
C THR A 67 18.47 -4.71 15.65
N ALA A 68 19.58 -4.26 16.27
CA ALA A 68 20.03 -4.72 17.57
C ALA A 68 19.92 -3.58 18.58
N ILE A 69 19.27 -3.82 19.72
CA ILE A 69 19.08 -2.86 20.80
C ILE A 69 19.84 -3.35 22.03
N CYS A 70 20.69 -2.51 22.60
CA CYS A 70 21.33 -2.79 23.90
C CYS A 70 20.78 -1.80 24.94
N LEU A 71 20.18 -2.32 26.00
CA LEU A 71 19.69 -1.54 27.14
C LEU A 71 20.69 -1.62 28.29
N MET A 72 21.04 -0.46 28.85
CA MET A 72 21.89 -0.34 30.02
C MET A 72 21.04 -0.18 31.26
N THR A 73 20.69 -1.32 31.89
CA THR A 73 19.86 -1.36 33.11
C THR A 73 20.67 -0.99 34.35
N LYS A 74 19.98 -0.54 35.40
CA LYS A 74 20.56 -0.32 36.74
C LYS A 74 20.63 -1.61 37.52
N SER A 75 19.64 -2.49 37.36
CA SER A 75 19.68 -3.86 37.89
C SER A 75 20.73 -4.69 37.18
N SER A 76 21.43 -5.52 37.94
CA SER A 76 22.39 -6.48 37.41
C SER A 76 21.69 -7.79 37.07
N PHE A 77 22.03 -8.37 35.94
CA PHE A 77 21.50 -9.64 35.47
C PHE A 77 22.67 -10.58 35.10
N GLU A 78 22.69 -11.79 35.65
CA GLU A 78 23.64 -12.86 35.29
C GLU A 78 23.09 -13.71 34.14
N ALA A 79 21.77 -13.84 34.06
CA ALA A 79 21.05 -14.54 33.03
C ALA A 79 19.63 -13.96 32.88
N TYR A 80 19.01 -14.24 31.75
CA TYR A 80 17.61 -13.93 31.55
C TYR A 80 16.72 -14.88 32.37
N LYS A 81 15.68 -14.33 32.96
CA LYS A 81 14.61 -15.06 33.65
C LYS A 81 13.27 -14.60 33.13
N GLY A 82 12.31 -15.51 33.00
CA GLY A 82 10.95 -15.17 32.65
C GLY A 82 10.36 -14.14 33.63
N GLY A 83 9.66 -13.14 33.07
CA GLY A 83 9.07 -12.06 33.85
C GLY A 83 9.95 -10.84 34.09
N ILE A 84 11.19 -10.80 33.57
CA ILE A 84 11.96 -9.54 33.54
C ILE A 84 11.22 -8.52 32.69
N VAL A 85 10.94 -7.35 33.25
CA VAL A 85 10.27 -6.22 32.57
C VAL A 85 11.23 -5.05 32.46
N VAL A 86 11.32 -4.46 31.28
CA VAL A 86 12.10 -3.24 31.03
C VAL A 86 11.28 -2.24 30.24
N ARG A 87 11.46 -0.95 30.54
CA ARG A 87 10.85 0.15 29.78
C ARG A 87 11.91 1.12 29.35
N PHE A 88 11.88 1.49 28.09
CA PHE A 88 12.84 2.46 27.54
C PHE A 88 12.19 3.37 26.52
N ARG A 89 12.80 4.53 26.31
CA ARG A 89 12.42 5.44 25.23
C ARG A 89 13.27 5.13 24.00
N ALA A 90 12.63 4.80 22.88
CA ALA A 90 13.33 4.52 21.66
C ALA A 90 14.01 5.78 21.10
N GLN A 91 15.29 5.70 20.80
CA GLN A 91 16.06 6.79 20.18
C GLN A 91 15.88 6.83 18.67
N GLU A 92 15.60 5.68 18.05
CA GLU A 92 15.38 5.52 16.62
C GLU A 92 14.22 4.54 16.37
N GLN A 93 13.74 4.53 15.12
CA GLN A 93 12.79 3.54 14.64
C GLN A 93 13.52 2.21 14.39
N ASN A 94 12.92 1.07 14.78
CA ASN A 94 13.45 -0.24 14.41
C ASN A 94 13.22 -0.54 12.93
N ILE A 95 14.15 -1.28 12.31
CA ILE A 95 14.05 -1.81 10.96
C ILE A 95 14.08 -3.34 11.04
N GLY A 96 13.15 -4.01 10.36
CA GLY A 96 13.09 -5.46 10.27
C GLY A 96 13.09 -6.20 11.62
N ALA A 97 13.57 -7.44 11.61
CA ALA A 97 13.72 -8.24 12.81
C ALA A 97 14.62 -7.52 13.83
N THR A 98 14.23 -7.60 15.08
CA THR A 98 14.87 -6.84 16.16
C THR A 98 15.28 -7.77 17.28
N ASP A 99 16.54 -7.66 17.70
CA ASP A 99 17.08 -8.34 18.86
C ASP A 99 17.36 -7.33 19.99
N LEU A 100 17.22 -7.77 21.24
CA LEU A 100 17.49 -6.94 22.40
C LEU A 100 18.39 -7.64 23.40
N SER A 101 19.36 -6.90 23.95
CA SER A 101 20.23 -7.34 25.03
C SER A 101 20.14 -6.39 26.23
N LEU A 102 20.31 -6.95 27.43
CA LEU A 102 20.51 -6.19 28.67
C LEU A 102 21.99 -6.21 29.03
N ASN A 103 22.57 -5.03 29.26
CA ASN A 103 23.98 -4.89 29.66
C ASN A 103 24.92 -5.67 28.72
N GLN A 104 25.54 -6.74 29.23
CA GLN A 104 26.51 -7.59 28.50
C GLN A 104 25.95 -8.97 28.16
N LEU A 105 24.67 -9.23 28.43
CA LEU A 105 24.04 -10.50 28.08
C LEU A 105 23.88 -10.66 26.57
N LEU A 106 23.83 -11.91 26.11
CA LEU A 106 23.59 -12.22 24.71
C LEU A 106 22.22 -11.68 24.27
N SER A 107 22.16 -11.10 23.08
CA SER A 107 20.90 -10.60 22.55
C SER A 107 19.90 -11.74 22.31
N LYS A 108 18.62 -11.42 22.51
CA LYS A 108 17.47 -12.30 22.28
C LYS A 108 16.47 -11.62 21.36
N PRO A 109 15.79 -12.38 20.49
CA PRO A 109 14.84 -11.83 19.54
C PRO A 109 13.63 -11.17 20.25
N VAL A 110 13.10 -10.14 19.61
CA VAL A 110 11.89 -9.45 20.05
C VAL A 110 10.71 -9.88 19.18
N TYR A 111 9.64 -10.23 19.84
CA TYR A 111 8.39 -10.70 19.27
C TYR A 111 7.23 -9.78 19.64
N MET A 112 6.15 -9.87 18.89
CA MET A 112 4.86 -9.24 19.19
C MET A 112 3.70 -10.15 18.83
N ALA A 113 2.51 -9.87 19.37
CA ALA A 113 1.27 -10.51 18.92
C ALA A 113 0.85 -9.96 17.56
N THR A 114 0.44 -10.86 16.67
CA THR A 114 -0.16 -10.55 15.37
C THR A 114 -1.48 -11.32 15.23
N SER A 115 -2.23 -11.06 14.14
CA SER A 115 -3.44 -11.85 13.80
C SER A 115 -3.17 -13.34 13.66
N ASP A 116 -1.94 -13.70 13.27
CA ASP A 116 -1.54 -15.08 12.95
C ASP A 116 -0.75 -15.75 14.07
N GLY A 117 -0.67 -15.10 15.25
CA GLY A 117 0.06 -15.56 16.42
C GLY A 117 1.25 -14.69 16.79
N ILE A 118 2.21 -15.26 17.52
CA ILE A 118 3.42 -14.56 17.92
C ILE A 118 4.43 -14.56 16.78
N ALA A 119 4.93 -13.39 16.42
CA ALA A 119 5.89 -13.23 15.33
C ALA A 119 7.02 -12.25 15.68
N PRO A 120 8.22 -12.38 15.08
CA PRO A 120 9.28 -11.39 15.21
C PRO A 120 8.86 -10.04 14.65
N LEU A 121 9.46 -8.96 15.12
CA LEU A 121 9.24 -7.62 14.58
C LEU A 121 9.65 -7.55 13.11
N ARG A 122 8.94 -6.72 12.34
CA ARG A 122 9.15 -6.53 10.90
C ARG A 122 9.73 -5.16 10.54
N GLY A 123 9.76 -4.25 11.53
CA GLY A 123 10.22 -2.87 11.38
C GLY A 123 9.07 -1.87 11.48
N GLY A 124 9.33 -0.79 12.22
CA GLY A 124 8.34 0.25 12.43
C GLY A 124 7.44 0.08 13.67
N GLU A 125 7.57 -1.01 14.40
CA GLU A 125 6.80 -1.24 15.63
C GLU A 125 7.31 -0.40 16.80
N MET A 126 8.55 0.05 16.73
CA MET A 126 9.13 1.03 17.65
C MET A 126 9.46 2.30 16.89
N GLN A 127 8.87 3.43 17.29
CA GLN A 127 9.09 4.74 16.68
C GLN A 127 9.98 5.59 17.56
N ARG A 128 10.80 6.44 16.94
CA ARG A 128 11.66 7.40 17.65
C ARG A 128 10.86 8.23 18.64
N GLY A 129 11.33 8.28 19.89
CA GLY A 129 10.70 9.00 20.99
C GLY A 129 9.55 8.26 21.69
N GLY A 130 9.10 7.11 21.14
CA GLY A 130 8.11 6.25 21.76
C GLY A 130 8.63 5.58 23.04
N LEU A 131 7.74 5.34 23.99
CA LEU A 131 8.02 4.60 25.21
C LEU A 131 7.54 3.17 25.02
N TYR A 132 8.45 2.20 25.15
CA TYR A 132 8.16 0.79 24.92
C TYR A 132 8.44 -0.05 26.14
N GLU A 133 7.58 -1.05 26.35
CA GLU A 133 7.69 -2.04 27.40
C GLU A 133 7.94 -3.40 26.78
N LEU A 134 8.94 -4.12 27.31
CA LEU A 134 9.24 -5.49 26.93
C LEU A 134 9.28 -6.39 28.16
N VAL A 135 8.74 -7.57 27.97
CA VAL A 135 8.75 -8.64 28.97
C VAL A 135 9.56 -9.82 28.43
N TYR A 136 10.52 -10.34 29.20
CA TYR A 136 11.22 -11.56 28.82
C TYR A 136 10.35 -12.77 29.07
N VAL A 137 10.13 -13.60 28.07
CA VAL A 137 9.26 -14.77 28.10
C VAL A 137 10.06 -16.00 27.69
N CYS A 138 10.02 -17.04 28.51
CA CYS A 138 10.54 -18.34 28.13
C CYS A 138 9.52 -19.09 27.27
N ASP A 139 9.98 -19.91 26.34
CA ASP A 139 9.11 -20.67 25.42
C ASP A 139 8.08 -19.78 24.67
N ILE A 140 8.50 -18.59 24.21
CA ILE A 140 7.60 -17.58 23.68
C ILE A 140 6.90 -17.98 22.37
N VAL A 141 7.54 -18.75 21.51
CA VAL A 141 6.98 -19.26 20.24
C VAL A 141 6.78 -20.77 20.32
N GLU A 142 7.81 -21.46 20.76
CA GLU A 142 7.84 -22.90 20.94
C GLU A 142 8.82 -23.27 22.08
N LYS A 143 8.83 -24.52 22.47
CA LYS A 143 9.68 -24.99 23.55
C LYS A 143 11.17 -24.69 23.28
N ASN A 144 11.86 -24.13 24.27
CA ASN A 144 13.25 -23.67 24.23
C ASN A 144 13.55 -22.47 23.32
N VAL A 145 12.52 -21.77 22.84
CA VAL A 145 12.69 -20.50 22.12
C VAL A 145 12.27 -19.35 23.04
N ASP A 146 13.26 -18.73 23.67
CA ASP A 146 13.08 -17.60 24.59
C ASP A 146 13.25 -16.27 23.84
N GLY A 147 12.57 -15.25 24.30
CA GLY A 147 12.70 -13.91 23.70
C GLY A 147 11.98 -12.82 24.48
N TRP A 148 12.03 -11.63 23.92
CA TRP A 148 11.36 -10.46 24.45
C TRP A 148 10.00 -10.31 23.80
N PHE A 149 8.96 -10.05 24.59
CA PHE A 149 7.64 -9.71 24.11
C PHE A 149 7.41 -8.20 24.22
N LEU A 150 7.20 -7.53 23.09
CA LEU A 150 6.83 -6.12 23.01
C LEU A 150 5.33 -5.99 23.32
N THR A 151 4.99 -5.37 24.46
CA THR A 151 3.60 -5.29 24.95
C THR A 151 2.79 -4.18 24.27
N ASN A 152 3.47 -3.12 23.82
CA ASN A 152 2.83 -1.93 23.28
C ASN A 152 3.48 -1.47 21.95
N PRO A 153 3.48 -2.33 20.92
CA PRO A 153 4.00 -1.94 19.59
C PRO A 153 3.22 -0.73 19.04
N THR A 154 3.91 0.16 18.35
CA THR A 154 3.22 1.14 17.50
C THR A 154 2.54 0.39 16.37
N GLN A 155 1.21 0.38 16.37
CA GLN A 155 0.44 -0.35 15.37
C GLN A 155 0.42 0.47 14.07
N ASN A 156 1.08 -0.04 13.05
CA ASN A 156 0.90 0.38 11.69
C ASN A 156 -0.15 -0.55 11.05
N PHE A 157 -1.42 -0.18 11.10
CA PHE A 157 -2.51 -0.98 10.52
C PHE A 157 -2.40 -1.13 9.00
N LEU A 158 -1.69 -0.21 8.35
CA LEU A 158 -1.49 -0.23 6.89
C LEU A 158 -0.04 -0.57 6.58
N PRO A 159 0.20 -1.63 5.79
CA PRO A 159 1.56 -2.01 5.39
C PRO A 159 2.18 -0.96 4.47
N SER A 160 3.51 -0.85 4.49
CA SER A 160 4.25 -0.06 3.50
C SER A 160 3.91 -0.52 2.09
N GLY A 161 3.72 0.41 1.17
CA GLY A 161 3.28 0.12 -0.20
C GLY A 161 1.77 0.15 -0.39
N PHE A 162 0.96 0.27 0.68
CA PHE A 162 -0.48 0.49 0.54
C PHE A 162 -0.74 1.87 -0.09
N ILE A 163 -1.57 1.91 -1.13
CA ILE A 163 -1.99 3.16 -1.79
C ILE A 163 -3.36 3.55 -1.24
N GLY A 164 -3.44 4.75 -0.67
CA GLY A 164 -4.67 5.33 -0.15
C GLY A 164 -5.10 6.57 -0.93
N THR A 165 -6.40 6.85 -0.89
CA THR A 165 -7.01 8.06 -1.45
C THR A 165 -7.28 9.07 -0.34
N PHE A 166 -6.90 10.32 -0.58
CA PHE A 166 -7.08 11.42 0.38
C PHE A 166 -7.96 12.51 -0.22
N ALA A 167 -8.89 13.01 0.58
CA ALA A 167 -9.75 14.16 0.26
C ALA A 167 -9.06 15.51 0.54
N THR A 168 -7.74 15.52 0.71
CA THR A 168 -6.93 16.71 1.03
C THR A 168 -5.60 16.65 0.31
N GLU A 169 -5.06 17.81 -0.05
CA GLU A 169 -3.70 17.94 -0.61
C GLU A 169 -2.60 17.80 0.44
N LYS A 170 -2.92 18.07 1.71
CA LYS A 170 -1.97 17.94 2.81
C LYS A 170 -1.89 16.49 3.28
N ILE A 171 -0.90 15.78 2.79
CA ILE A 171 -0.67 14.38 3.14
C ILE A 171 -0.09 14.24 4.54
N PRO A 172 -0.64 13.34 5.39
CA PRO A 172 -0.14 13.13 6.74
C PRO A 172 1.25 12.50 6.75
N SER A 173 1.95 12.64 7.89
CA SER A 173 3.24 11.97 8.11
C SER A 173 3.12 10.46 7.93
N GLY A 174 4.16 9.83 7.39
CA GLY A 174 4.18 8.40 7.07
C GLY A 174 3.55 8.04 5.73
N TRP A 175 3.27 9.03 4.89
CA TRP A 175 2.79 8.85 3.52
C TRP A 175 3.58 9.73 2.55
N LEU A 176 3.70 9.30 1.31
CA LEU A 176 4.29 10.07 0.20
C LEU A 176 3.27 10.23 -0.93
N LEU A 177 3.28 11.36 -1.59
CA LEU A 177 2.46 11.58 -2.79
C LEU A 177 2.83 10.58 -3.88
N CYS A 178 1.84 10.06 -4.58
CA CYS A 178 2.04 9.24 -5.78
C CYS A 178 2.21 10.14 -7.00
N ASP A 179 3.34 10.89 -7.05
CA ASP A 179 3.66 11.88 -8.06
C ASP A 179 4.91 11.52 -8.90
N GLY A 180 5.37 10.27 -8.79
CA GLY A 180 6.51 9.75 -9.55
C GLY A 180 7.87 10.18 -9.04
N ARG A 181 7.96 10.94 -7.95
CA ARG A 181 9.23 11.43 -7.40
C ARG A 181 10.13 10.31 -6.95
N GLU A 182 11.40 10.65 -6.91
CA GLU A 182 12.50 9.83 -6.46
C GLU A 182 12.74 9.99 -4.96
N TYR A 183 12.92 8.86 -4.24
CA TYR A 183 13.16 8.83 -2.80
C TYR A 183 14.34 7.92 -2.44
N SER A 184 15.00 8.22 -1.32
CA SER A 184 16.15 7.46 -0.83
C SER A 184 15.74 6.07 -0.32
N ARG A 185 16.37 5.01 -0.84
CA ARG A 185 16.21 3.62 -0.35
C ARG A 185 16.57 3.50 1.13
N LYS A 186 17.54 4.30 1.57
CA LYS A 186 18.01 4.33 2.96
C LYS A 186 17.00 5.01 3.91
N ALA A 187 16.32 6.07 3.46
CA ALA A 187 15.34 6.78 4.26
C ALA A 187 14.00 6.03 4.35
N TYR A 188 13.65 5.28 3.30
CA TYR A 188 12.35 4.58 3.17
C TYR A 188 12.56 3.08 2.93
N VAL A 189 13.31 2.44 3.84
CA VAL A 189 13.72 1.02 3.71
C VAL A 189 12.52 0.10 3.56
N ASN A 190 11.49 0.27 4.39
CA ASN A 190 10.29 -0.59 4.37
C ASN A 190 9.49 -0.41 3.07
N LEU A 191 9.35 0.83 2.60
CA LEU A 191 8.67 1.10 1.34
C LEU A 191 9.44 0.50 0.16
N TYR A 192 10.77 0.68 0.13
CA TYR A 192 11.59 0.09 -0.92
C TYR A 192 11.56 -1.45 -0.90
N ALA A 193 11.55 -2.07 0.29
CA ALA A 193 11.38 -3.51 0.43
C ALA A 193 10.02 -4.00 -0.12
N ALA A 194 8.96 -3.20 0.04
CA ALA A 194 7.62 -3.54 -0.42
C ALA A 194 7.43 -3.38 -1.93
N ILE A 195 7.90 -2.28 -2.53
CA ILE A 195 7.60 -1.95 -3.94
C ILE A 195 8.81 -2.09 -4.87
N GLY A 196 10.03 -2.21 -4.33
CA GLY A 196 11.25 -2.29 -5.12
C GLY A 196 11.43 -1.11 -6.08
N SER A 197 11.79 -1.44 -7.31
CA SER A 197 11.95 -0.48 -8.42
C SER A 197 10.89 -0.62 -9.51
N ILE A 198 9.73 -1.22 -9.20
CA ILE A 198 8.63 -1.45 -10.16
C ILE A 198 8.15 -0.13 -10.79
N TRP A 199 8.16 0.95 -10.02
CA TRP A 199 7.69 2.27 -10.44
C TRP A 199 8.81 3.19 -10.95
N GLY A 200 10.05 2.71 -10.93
CA GLY A 200 11.24 3.41 -11.42
C GLY A 200 12.47 3.12 -10.58
N VAL A 201 13.61 3.08 -11.24
CA VAL A 201 14.91 2.71 -10.62
C VAL A 201 15.57 3.86 -9.85
N GLY A 202 14.98 5.07 -9.91
CA GLY A 202 15.60 6.28 -9.40
C GLY A 202 16.94 6.54 -10.10
N ASN A 203 17.96 6.88 -9.33
CA ASN A 203 19.33 7.03 -9.85
C ASN A 203 20.06 5.70 -10.11
N GLY A 204 19.39 4.56 -9.97
CA GLY A 204 19.94 3.22 -10.15
C GLY A 204 20.64 2.62 -8.93
N TYR A 205 21.09 3.42 -7.98
CA TYR A 205 21.96 2.97 -6.85
C TYR A 205 21.30 3.14 -5.48
N SER A 206 20.89 4.36 -5.14
CA SER A 206 20.50 4.72 -3.77
C SER A 206 19.07 5.20 -3.64
N THR A 207 18.36 5.34 -4.76
CA THR A 207 17.00 5.86 -4.81
C THR A 207 16.07 4.96 -5.62
N PHE A 208 14.78 5.19 -5.52
CA PHE A 208 13.69 4.53 -6.24
C PHE A 208 12.53 5.51 -6.42
N ASN A 209 11.65 5.26 -7.38
CA ASN A 209 10.48 6.10 -7.59
C ASN A 209 9.23 5.52 -6.94
N VAL A 210 8.37 6.40 -6.46
CA VAL A 210 6.97 6.07 -6.14
C VAL A 210 6.12 6.11 -7.41
N PRO A 211 4.91 5.50 -7.42
CA PRO A 211 3.98 5.60 -8.54
C PRO A 211 3.68 7.05 -8.92
N ASP A 212 3.49 7.35 -10.21
CA ASP A 212 2.81 8.56 -10.65
C ASP A 212 1.36 8.22 -11.03
N LEU A 213 0.44 8.59 -10.15
CA LEU A 213 -0.99 8.28 -10.29
C LEU A 213 -1.84 9.54 -10.55
N ARG A 214 -1.19 10.66 -10.84
CA ARG A 214 -1.88 11.91 -11.15
C ARG A 214 -2.68 11.76 -12.45
N GLY A 215 -3.98 12.06 -12.39
CA GLY A 215 -4.89 11.93 -13.52
C GLY A 215 -5.18 10.48 -13.96
N MET A 216 -4.84 9.48 -13.15
CA MET A 216 -5.00 8.07 -13.50
C MET A 216 -6.21 7.44 -12.79
N PHE A 217 -6.92 6.57 -13.51
CA PHE A 217 -7.84 5.60 -12.93
C PHE A 217 -7.08 4.31 -12.58
N LEU A 218 -7.26 3.82 -11.34
CA LEU A 218 -6.64 2.58 -10.92
C LEU A 218 -7.47 1.37 -11.38
N ARG A 219 -6.78 0.37 -11.91
CA ARG A 219 -7.38 -0.87 -12.38
C ARG A 219 -6.72 -2.07 -11.72
N GLY A 220 -7.53 -3.05 -11.31
CA GLY A 220 -7.01 -4.33 -10.81
C GLY A 220 -6.15 -5.04 -11.85
N LEU A 221 -5.01 -5.59 -11.43
CA LEU A 221 -4.17 -6.41 -12.26
C LEU A 221 -4.92 -7.68 -12.68
N ASP A 222 -4.83 -8.06 -13.96
CA ASP A 222 -5.57 -9.21 -14.54
C ASP A 222 -5.21 -10.55 -13.87
N SER A 223 -3.94 -10.73 -13.48
CA SER A 223 -3.43 -11.92 -12.76
C SER A 223 -3.94 -13.25 -13.30
N GLY A 224 -4.04 -13.38 -14.63
CA GLY A 224 -4.45 -14.61 -15.31
C GLY A 224 -5.97 -14.80 -15.49
N LYS A 225 -6.79 -13.81 -15.15
CA LYS A 225 -8.25 -13.86 -15.37
C LYS A 225 -8.65 -13.73 -16.85
N ASN A 226 -7.70 -13.32 -17.72
CA ASN A 226 -7.88 -13.17 -19.17
C ASN A 226 -8.88 -12.09 -19.61
N ILE A 227 -9.08 -11.06 -18.79
CA ILE A 227 -9.85 -9.86 -19.13
C ILE A 227 -8.94 -8.79 -19.78
N ASP A 228 -7.70 -8.69 -19.29
CA ASP A 228 -6.69 -7.69 -19.74
C ASP A 228 -5.33 -8.41 -19.92
N LYS A 229 -5.24 -9.27 -20.93
CA LYS A 229 -4.11 -10.18 -21.16
C LYS A 229 -2.79 -9.44 -21.34
N GLY A 230 -1.74 -9.95 -20.69
CA GLY A 230 -0.38 -9.39 -20.78
C GLY A 230 -0.16 -8.13 -19.96
N ARG A 231 -1.11 -7.77 -19.11
CA ARG A 231 -1.01 -6.62 -18.23
C ARG A 231 0.01 -6.87 -17.11
N CYS A 232 0.94 -5.95 -16.93
CA CYS A 232 1.94 -5.98 -15.86
C CYS A 232 1.66 -4.88 -14.84
N LEU A 233 2.01 -5.16 -13.57
CA LEU A 233 1.95 -4.16 -12.51
C LEU A 233 2.80 -2.92 -12.86
N GLY A 234 2.28 -1.74 -12.57
CA GLY A 234 2.97 -0.47 -12.83
C GLY A 234 2.94 0.02 -14.27
N LYS A 235 2.30 -0.70 -15.21
CA LYS A 235 2.19 -0.27 -16.60
C LYS A 235 0.96 0.59 -16.85
N LYS A 236 1.18 1.77 -17.42
CA LYS A 236 0.15 2.67 -17.93
C LYS A 236 -0.56 2.05 -19.13
N GLN A 237 -1.83 2.36 -19.30
CA GLN A 237 -2.64 2.11 -20.50
C GLN A 237 -3.37 3.39 -20.83
N GLU A 238 -3.31 3.79 -22.11
CA GLU A 238 -4.03 4.96 -22.57
C GLU A 238 -5.53 4.67 -22.69
N ASP A 239 -6.34 5.69 -22.80
CA ASP A 239 -7.78 5.57 -23.04
C ASP A 239 -8.06 4.91 -24.39
N SER A 240 -9.17 4.22 -24.49
CA SER A 240 -9.58 3.55 -25.73
C SER A 240 -11.08 3.33 -25.74
N PHE A 241 -11.70 3.56 -26.88
CA PHE A 241 -13.06 3.11 -27.14
C PHE A 241 -13.08 1.62 -27.48
N LYS A 242 -14.10 0.93 -27.01
CA LYS A 242 -14.39 -0.39 -27.56
C LYS A 242 -14.75 -0.23 -29.05
N ALA A 243 -14.14 -1.05 -29.90
CA ALA A 243 -14.43 -1.03 -31.34
C ALA A 243 -15.94 -1.15 -31.57
N HIS A 244 -16.50 -0.21 -32.30
CA HIS A 244 -17.89 -0.17 -32.74
C HIS A 244 -18.00 0.39 -34.14
N SER A 245 -19.10 0.13 -34.81
CA SER A 245 -19.39 0.64 -36.15
C SER A 245 -20.72 1.36 -36.15
N HIS A 246 -20.84 2.37 -36.99
CA HIS A 246 -22.09 3.04 -37.28
C HIS A 246 -22.49 2.67 -38.70
N ASN A 247 -23.72 2.20 -38.87
CA ASN A 247 -24.30 1.92 -40.17
C ASN A 247 -25.27 3.06 -40.52
N GLY A 248 -24.92 3.87 -41.50
CA GLY A 248 -25.82 4.88 -42.08
C GLY A 248 -26.40 4.35 -43.38
N LYS A 249 -27.70 4.57 -43.59
CA LYS A 249 -28.36 4.28 -44.85
C LYS A 249 -29.14 5.51 -45.31
N THR A 250 -28.84 6.00 -46.50
CA THR A 250 -29.72 6.98 -47.16
C THR A 250 -30.64 6.24 -48.12
N ASN A 251 -31.91 6.62 -48.15
CA ASN A 251 -32.78 6.16 -49.23
C ASN A 251 -32.40 6.88 -50.52
N SER A 252 -32.60 6.20 -51.68
CA SER A 252 -32.47 6.86 -52.96
C SER A 252 -33.44 8.04 -53.07
N ALA A 253 -32.91 9.18 -53.41
CA ALA A 253 -33.71 10.41 -53.53
C ALA A 253 -33.46 11.06 -54.90
N GLY A 254 -34.43 11.87 -55.36
CA GLY A 254 -34.27 12.69 -56.53
C GLY A 254 -34.58 12.01 -57.87
N ARG A 255 -34.69 10.68 -57.89
CA ARG A 255 -35.02 9.97 -59.16
C ARG A 255 -36.45 10.31 -59.57
N HIS A 256 -36.67 11.02 -60.64
CA HIS A 256 -37.95 11.43 -61.20
C HIS A 256 -37.90 11.46 -62.73
N HIS A 257 -39.04 11.47 -63.35
CA HIS A 257 -39.26 11.71 -64.75
C HIS A 257 -40.40 12.71 -64.96
N HIS A 258 -40.41 13.40 -66.07
CA HIS A 258 -41.46 14.28 -66.44
C HIS A 258 -42.40 13.60 -67.42
N ILE A 259 -43.70 13.75 -67.18
CA ILE A 259 -44.72 13.38 -68.17
C ILE A 259 -45.15 14.64 -68.87
N VAL A 260 -45.06 14.65 -70.16
CA VAL A 260 -45.52 15.76 -70.97
C VAL A 260 -46.80 15.34 -71.62
N ASP A 261 -47.91 15.87 -71.13
CA ASP A 261 -49.22 15.59 -71.67
C ASP A 261 -49.43 16.27 -73.02
N GLY A 262 -49.95 15.52 -74.00
CA GLY A 262 -50.48 16.10 -75.21
C GLY A 262 -49.47 16.46 -76.30
N ILE A 263 -48.21 15.96 -76.22
CA ILE A 263 -47.31 16.08 -77.39
C ILE A 263 -47.69 15.02 -78.38
N ARG A 264 -48.18 15.48 -79.55
CA ARG A 264 -48.32 14.60 -80.71
C ARG A 264 -46.92 14.39 -81.27
N PRO A 265 -46.46 13.09 -81.49
CA PRO A 265 -45.26 12.90 -82.28
C PRO A 265 -45.54 13.38 -83.72
N GLN A 266 -44.86 14.46 -84.11
CA GLN A 266 -44.84 14.84 -85.52
C GLN A 266 -44.08 13.76 -86.29
N GLY A 267 -44.83 13.05 -87.14
CA GLY A 267 -44.14 12.24 -88.11
C GLY A 267 -44.43 10.73 -88.15
N LEU A 268 -45.44 10.26 -87.49
CA LEU A 268 -45.95 8.91 -87.72
C LEU A 268 -47.35 8.92 -88.33
N ASP A 269 -47.44 9.36 -89.63
CA ASP A 269 -48.54 9.04 -90.46
C ASP A 269 -48.41 7.59 -90.91
N VAL A 270 -48.87 6.64 -90.06
CA VAL A 270 -49.09 5.27 -90.50
C VAL A 270 -50.43 5.24 -91.25
N ARG A 271 -50.40 5.46 -92.56
CA ARG A 271 -51.54 5.21 -93.44
C ARG A 271 -51.71 3.71 -93.58
N LEU A 272 -52.54 3.11 -92.72
CA LEU A 272 -53.15 1.83 -93.02
C LEU A 272 -54.30 2.04 -94.00
N ALA A 273 -54.07 1.80 -95.26
CA ALA A 273 -55.08 1.87 -96.30
C ALA A 273 -55.99 0.67 -96.25
N THR A 274 -57.15 0.80 -95.54
CA THR A 274 -58.36 0.05 -95.90
C THR A 274 -59.59 0.85 -95.50
N ASN A 275 -60.35 1.22 -96.48
CA ASN A 275 -61.70 1.83 -96.42
C ASN A 275 -61.82 3.21 -95.71
N ASN A 276 -61.11 4.21 -96.24
CA ASN A 276 -61.36 5.62 -95.95
C ASN A 276 -61.66 6.01 -94.47
N LYS A 277 -61.16 5.28 -93.49
CA LYS A 277 -61.23 5.70 -92.09
C LYS A 277 -59.80 5.79 -91.51
N TYR A 278 -59.47 6.99 -91.09
CA TYR A 278 -58.23 7.28 -90.37
C TYR A 278 -58.49 6.93 -88.87
N TYR A 279 -57.77 5.98 -88.37
CA TYR A 279 -57.72 5.72 -86.91
C TYR A 279 -56.44 6.32 -86.37
N TYR A 280 -56.59 7.29 -85.50
CA TYR A 280 -55.47 7.75 -84.64
C TYR A 280 -55.39 6.77 -83.49
N SER A 281 -54.38 5.95 -83.48
CA SER A 281 -54.10 5.10 -82.38
C SER A 281 -53.06 5.77 -81.48
N GLY A 282 -53.47 6.19 -80.35
CA GLY A 282 -52.61 6.36 -79.21
C GLY A 282 -52.18 7.77 -78.91
N TYR A 283 -52.87 8.44 -78.03
CA TYR A 283 -52.27 9.43 -77.14
C TYR A 283 -51.38 8.64 -76.17
N GLY A 284 -50.09 8.67 -76.36
CA GLY A 284 -49.16 8.14 -75.38
C GLY A 284 -48.47 9.27 -74.70
N ASP A 285 -48.47 9.23 -73.43
CA ASP A 285 -47.71 10.15 -72.66
C ASP A 285 -46.21 9.89 -72.94
N LEU A 286 -45.47 10.94 -73.32
CA LEU A 286 -44.06 10.88 -73.47
C LEU A 286 -43.42 11.13 -72.13
N SER A 287 -42.74 10.16 -71.61
CA SER A 287 -41.93 10.34 -70.42
C SER A 287 -40.46 10.58 -70.81
N THR A 288 -39.82 11.47 -70.10
CA THR A 288 -38.36 11.66 -70.21
C THR A 288 -37.64 10.46 -69.64
N SER A 289 -36.37 10.31 -69.97
CA SER A 289 -35.51 9.37 -69.21
C SER A 289 -35.48 9.79 -67.75
N PHE A 290 -35.28 8.80 -66.87
CA PHE A 290 -35.05 9.08 -65.48
C PHE A 290 -33.84 9.97 -65.27
N SER A 291 -33.96 10.98 -64.40
CA SER A 291 -32.89 11.93 -64.08
C SER A 291 -32.96 12.23 -62.58
N GLY A 292 -31.96 12.96 -62.06
CA GLY A 292 -31.92 13.38 -60.67
C GLY A 292 -31.42 12.34 -59.68
N GLU A 293 -30.99 11.14 -60.14
CA GLU A 293 -30.38 10.17 -59.24
C GLU A 293 -28.99 10.69 -58.80
N HIS A 294 -28.82 10.82 -57.48
CA HIS A 294 -27.60 11.32 -56.88
C HIS A 294 -27.33 10.64 -55.55
N THR A 295 -26.11 10.75 -55.05
CA THR A 295 -25.68 10.25 -53.77
C THR A 295 -25.48 11.43 -52.81
N HIS A 296 -25.78 11.17 -51.53
CA HIS A 296 -25.49 12.12 -50.45
C HIS A 296 -24.23 11.65 -49.72
N GLU A 297 -23.29 12.57 -49.50
CA GLU A 297 -22.23 12.36 -48.51
C GLU A 297 -22.77 12.70 -47.12
N ILE A 298 -22.54 11.80 -46.18
CA ILE A 298 -22.94 12.00 -44.77
C ILE A 298 -21.69 12.47 -44.04
N PHE A 299 -21.69 13.69 -43.54
CA PHE A 299 -20.69 14.20 -42.63
C PHE A 299 -21.24 14.04 -41.23
N VAL A 300 -20.46 13.34 -40.40
CA VAL A 300 -20.75 13.25 -38.97
C VAL A 300 -19.74 14.10 -38.23
N ASP A 301 -20.18 15.17 -37.62
CA ASP A 301 -19.32 16.07 -36.90
C ASP A 301 -18.70 15.34 -35.67
N LYS A 302 -17.47 15.72 -35.36
CA LYS A 302 -16.77 15.25 -34.16
C LYS A 302 -17.55 15.76 -32.94
N THR A 303 -17.98 14.86 -32.09
CA THR A 303 -18.71 15.19 -30.84
C THR A 303 -17.93 14.60 -29.66
N GLY A 304 -17.79 15.37 -28.59
CA GLY A 304 -17.07 14.96 -27.38
C GLY A 304 -15.84 15.80 -27.09
N GLU A 305 -15.13 15.43 -26.05
CA GLU A 305 -13.89 16.06 -25.59
C GLU A 305 -12.69 15.16 -25.95
N ASP A 306 -11.49 15.52 -25.45
CA ASP A 306 -10.26 14.81 -25.78
C ASP A 306 -10.13 13.41 -25.15
N GLU A 307 -10.97 13.09 -24.15
CA GLU A 307 -10.99 11.76 -23.52
C GLU A 307 -12.42 11.26 -23.26
N THR A 308 -12.56 9.94 -23.23
CA THR A 308 -13.79 9.30 -22.76
C THR A 308 -13.63 8.96 -21.28
N ARG A 309 -14.44 9.57 -20.42
CA ARG A 309 -14.40 9.36 -18.99
C ARG A 309 -15.79 9.21 -18.38
N PRO A 310 -15.96 8.34 -17.36
CA PRO A 310 -17.15 8.32 -16.54
C PRO A 310 -17.21 9.59 -15.66
N ILE A 311 -18.33 9.85 -15.04
CA ILE A 311 -18.43 10.85 -13.96
C ILE A 311 -17.43 10.47 -12.88
N ASN A 312 -16.57 11.41 -12.49
CA ASN A 312 -15.49 11.16 -11.53
C ASN A 312 -15.31 12.34 -10.58
N MET A 313 -14.56 12.10 -9.51
CA MET A 313 -14.17 13.08 -8.51
C MET A 313 -12.66 13.00 -8.31
N ALA A 314 -12.00 14.15 -8.37
CA ALA A 314 -10.55 14.21 -8.13
C ALA A 314 -10.22 13.97 -6.65
N VAL A 315 -9.27 13.09 -6.39
CA VAL A 315 -8.69 12.79 -5.07
C VAL A 315 -7.18 12.72 -5.18
N VAL A 316 -6.50 12.79 -4.05
CA VAL A 316 -5.05 12.65 -4.00
C VAL A 316 -4.69 11.20 -3.67
N TYR A 317 -3.81 10.59 -4.47
CA TYR A 317 -3.23 9.30 -4.15
C TYR A 317 -1.93 9.47 -3.38
N ALA A 318 -1.80 8.74 -2.29
CA ALA A 318 -0.54 8.65 -1.55
C ALA A 318 -0.22 7.20 -1.17
N ILE A 319 1.07 6.91 -1.01
CA ILE A 319 1.58 5.59 -0.68
C ILE A 319 2.13 5.59 0.76
N LYS A 320 1.80 4.56 1.52
CA LYS A 320 2.27 4.37 2.90
C LYS A 320 3.77 4.04 2.90
N THR A 321 4.54 4.76 3.73
CA THR A 321 5.99 4.55 3.89
C THR A 321 6.33 3.46 4.86
#